data_8d3e7ebc7e9f27cdc9d0a6e51784a71a
#
_entry.id   8d3e7ebc7e9f27cdc9d0a6e51784a71a
#
_cell.length_a   1.000
_cell.length_b   1.000
_cell.length_c   1.000
_cell.angle_alpha   90.00
_cell.angle_beta   90.00
_cell.angle_gamma   90.00
#
_symmetry.space_group_name_H-M   'P 1'
#
loop_
_entity.id
_entity.type
_entity.pdbx_description
1 polymer ?
#
loop_
_entity_poly.entity_id
_entity_poly.type
_entity_poly.pdbx_seq_one_letter_code
_entity_poly.pdbx_strand_id
1 'polypeptide(L)'
;MASIFTKIIEGQLACHKIAENSDFMAFLDINPIKLGHTLVIPKKEIDYVFDLDDDEFQGIMAFAKSLALPIKQATSCERVCMIIAGYEVPHTHVHLVPTDSMMDLSFSRAQSANDEQLGWMANKIRNQLMTG
;
A
#
# COMPACT_ATOMS: atom_id res chain seq x y z
N MET A 1 14.10 -11.11 13.95
CA MET A 1 12.66 -11.37 14.03
C MET A 1 11.97 -10.84 12.77
N ALA A 2 11.01 -11.60 12.28
CA ALA A 2 10.27 -11.19 11.09
C ALA A 2 9.38 -9.96 11.39
N SER A 3 9.33 -9.00 10.46
CA SER A 3 8.41 -7.87 10.55
C SER A 3 6.97 -8.35 10.43
N ILE A 4 6.00 -7.52 10.83
CA ILE A 4 4.58 -7.85 10.62
C ILE A 4 4.26 -8.00 9.13
N PHE A 5 4.97 -7.30 8.26
CA PHE A 5 4.77 -7.41 6.80
C PHE A 5 5.31 -8.75 6.28
N THR A 6 6.44 -9.23 6.79
CA THR A 6 6.92 -10.57 6.46
C THR A 6 5.91 -11.63 6.88
N LYS A 7 5.27 -11.47 8.04
CA LYS A 7 4.22 -12.38 8.49
C LYS A 7 3.01 -12.38 7.56
N ILE A 8 2.66 -11.22 7.00
CA ILE A 8 1.61 -11.10 6.00
C ILE A 8 2.00 -11.84 4.72
N ILE A 9 3.23 -11.63 4.25
CA ILE A 9 3.75 -12.30 3.05
C ILE A 9 3.70 -13.82 3.20
N GLU A 10 4.04 -14.31 4.38
CA GLU A 10 4.07 -15.76 4.68
C GLU A 10 2.70 -16.34 5.02
N GLY A 11 1.66 -15.53 5.02
CA GLY A 11 0.30 -15.99 5.31
C GLY A 11 -0.01 -16.17 6.79
N GLN A 12 0.88 -15.73 7.69
CA GLN A 12 0.67 -15.83 9.14
C GLN A 12 -0.29 -14.77 9.67
N LEU A 13 -0.41 -13.65 8.98
CA LEU A 13 -1.37 -12.59 9.30
C LEU A 13 -2.22 -12.30 8.08
N ALA A 14 -3.51 -12.10 8.30
CA ALA A 14 -4.44 -11.76 7.24
C ALA A 14 -4.21 -10.32 6.77
N CYS A 15 -4.54 -10.05 5.52
CA CYS A 15 -4.52 -8.69 4.95
C CYS A 15 -5.58 -8.59 3.85
N HIS A 16 -5.88 -7.36 3.46
CA HIS A 16 -6.78 -7.09 2.33
C HIS A 16 -5.90 -6.82 1.10
N LYS A 17 -5.50 -7.90 0.43
CA LYS A 17 -4.55 -7.85 -0.68
C LYS A 17 -5.16 -7.20 -1.91
N ILE A 18 -4.39 -6.31 -2.53
CA ILE A 18 -4.75 -5.63 -3.78
C ILE A 18 -4.09 -6.31 -4.98
N ALA A 19 -2.80 -6.56 -4.89
CA ALA A 19 -2.02 -7.10 -6.00
C ALA A 19 -0.73 -7.73 -5.46
N GLU A 20 -0.13 -8.60 -6.27
CA GLU A 20 1.08 -9.30 -5.89
C GLU A 20 1.79 -9.80 -7.14
N ASN A 21 3.12 -9.76 -7.12
CA ASN A 21 3.94 -10.47 -8.09
C ASN A 21 5.05 -11.23 -7.33
N SER A 22 6.07 -11.71 -8.05
CA SER A 22 7.13 -12.48 -7.40
C SER A 22 7.93 -11.67 -6.38
N ASP A 23 8.03 -10.35 -6.55
CA ASP A 23 8.92 -9.50 -5.75
C ASP A 23 8.21 -8.55 -4.81
N PHE A 24 6.95 -8.20 -5.09
CA PHE A 24 6.22 -7.15 -4.36
C PHE A 24 4.80 -7.59 -4.02
N MET A 25 4.24 -6.96 -2.99
CA MET A 25 2.86 -7.16 -2.58
C MET A 25 2.25 -5.82 -2.20
N ALA A 26 0.97 -5.64 -2.52
CA ALA A 26 0.21 -4.47 -2.13
C ALA A 26 -1.05 -4.90 -1.38
N PHE A 27 -1.34 -4.22 -0.28
CA PHE A 27 -2.52 -4.47 0.54
C PHE A 27 -2.97 -3.17 1.21
N LEU A 28 -4.21 -3.14 1.68
CA LEU A 28 -4.75 -1.95 2.32
C LEU A 28 -4.16 -1.76 3.72
N ASP A 29 -3.90 -0.50 4.09
CA ASP A 29 -3.58 -0.12 5.46
C ASP A 29 -4.85 -0.28 6.30
N ILE A 30 -4.77 -0.98 7.43
CA ILE A 30 -5.91 -1.19 8.32
C ILE A 30 -6.22 0.05 9.16
N ASN A 31 -5.29 1.01 9.22
CA ASN A 31 -5.50 2.31 9.83
C ASN A 31 -5.29 3.40 8.77
N PRO A 32 -6.16 3.45 7.77
CA PRO A 32 -5.93 4.33 6.62
C PRO A 32 -6.08 5.81 6.98
N ILE A 33 -5.29 6.66 6.33
CA ILE A 33 -5.52 8.10 6.35
C ILE A 33 -6.87 8.38 5.66
N LYS A 34 -7.12 7.72 4.55
CA LYS A 34 -8.41 7.64 3.87
C LYS A 34 -8.62 6.23 3.38
N LEU A 35 -9.86 5.77 3.32
CA LEU A 35 -10.16 4.43 2.81
C LEU A 35 -9.63 4.28 1.38
N GLY A 36 -8.84 3.25 1.16
CA GLY A 36 -8.09 3.06 -0.08
C GLY A 36 -6.58 3.30 0.07
N HIS A 37 -6.15 3.82 1.22
CA HIS A 37 -4.73 3.94 1.57
C HIS A 37 -4.08 2.56 1.46
N THR A 38 -3.14 2.42 0.55
CA THR A 38 -2.52 1.15 0.18
C THR A 38 -1.06 1.16 0.58
N LEU A 39 -0.56 0.01 1.04
CA LEU A 39 0.85 -0.21 1.32
C LEU A 39 1.43 -1.11 0.24
N VAL A 40 2.59 -0.75 -0.27
CA VAL A 40 3.34 -1.56 -1.25
C VAL A 40 4.66 -1.93 -0.61
N ILE A 41 4.94 -3.23 -0.52
CA ILE A 41 6.12 -3.75 0.15
C ILE A 41 6.93 -4.67 -0.77
N PRO A 42 8.26 -4.71 -0.61
CA PRO A 42 9.06 -5.76 -1.21
C PRO A 42 8.87 -7.05 -0.40
N LYS A 43 8.98 -8.21 -1.05
CA LYS A 43 8.92 -9.48 -0.33
C LYS A 43 10.18 -9.74 0.48
N LYS A 44 11.29 -9.09 0.13
CA LYS A 44 12.50 -9.09 0.97
C LYS A 44 12.32 -8.12 2.13
N GLU A 45 12.70 -8.56 3.34
CA GLU A 45 12.63 -7.72 4.52
C GLU A 45 13.85 -6.80 4.59
N ILE A 46 13.74 -5.62 3.99
CA ILE A 46 14.75 -4.58 4.01
C ILE A 46 14.09 -3.34 4.61
N ASP A 47 14.67 -2.83 5.70
CA ASP A 47 14.07 -1.75 6.48
C ASP A 47 14.07 -0.41 5.74
N TYR A 48 15.22 -0.02 5.22
CA TYR A 48 15.42 1.31 4.65
C TYR A 48 15.30 1.25 3.13
N VAL A 49 14.42 2.06 2.56
CA VAL A 49 14.14 2.03 1.13
C VAL A 49 15.39 2.26 0.27
N PHE A 50 16.32 3.08 0.75
CA PHE A 50 17.54 3.36 0.00
C PHE A 50 18.61 2.27 0.12
N ASP A 51 18.35 1.23 0.92
CA ASP A 51 19.18 0.03 0.96
C ASP A 51 18.71 -1.04 -0.04
N LEU A 52 17.57 -0.81 -0.71
CA LEU A 52 17.17 -1.67 -1.83
C LEU A 52 18.20 -1.52 -2.95
N ASP A 53 18.52 -2.60 -3.66
CA ASP A 53 19.34 -2.44 -4.85
C ASP A 53 18.57 -1.68 -5.94
N ASP A 54 19.29 -1.25 -6.99
CA ASP A 54 18.69 -0.41 -8.02
C ASP A 54 17.52 -1.09 -8.73
N ASP A 55 17.63 -2.38 -9.00
CA ASP A 55 16.56 -3.13 -9.67
C ASP A 55 15.33 -3.25 -8.78
N GLU A 56 15.51 -3.51 -7.50
CA GLU A 56 14.42 -3.58 -6.54
C GLU A 56 13.77 -2.22 -6.34
N PHE A 57 14.57 -1.16 -6.23
CA PHE A 57 14.07 0.20 -6.09
C PHE A 57 13.22 0.60 -7.29
N GLN A 58 13.74 0.39 -8.48
CA GLN A 58 12.99 0.69 -9.72
C GLN A 58 11.75 -0.19 -9.84
N GLY A 59 11.86 -1.45 -9.44
CA GLY A 59 10.75 -2.40 -9.50
C GLY A 59 9.59 -2.01 -8.59
N ILE A 60 9.88 -1.63 -7.34
CA ILE A 60 8.81 -1.25 -6.41
C ILE A 60 8.13 0.05 -6.85
N MET A 61 8.90 0.98 -7.41
CA MET A 61 8.33 2.22 -7.95
C MET A 61 7.41 1.96 -9.13
N ALA A 62 7.83 1.09 -10.06
CA ALA A 62 7.00 0.70 -11.20
C ALA A 62 5.73 -0.03 -10.74
N PHE A 63 5.86 -0.93 -9.78
CA PHE A 63 4.72 -1.65 -9.22
C PHE A 63 3.72 -0.70 -8.56
N ALA A 64 4.21 0.21 -7.72
CA ALA A 64 3.37 1.23 -7.08
C ALA A 64 2.67 2.11 -8.12
N LYS A 65 3.39 2.53 -9.15
CA LYS A 65 2.83 3.34 -10.23
C LYS A 65 1.65 2.64 -10.91
N SER A 66 1.75 1.32 -11.10
CA SER A 66 0.67 0.55 -11.75
C SER A 66 -0.62 0.53 -10.93
N LEU A 67 -0.54 0.80 -9.63
CA LEU A 67 -1.71 0.80 -8.73
C LEU A 67 -2.34 2.18 -8.58
N ALA A 68 -1.65 3.24 -8.95
CA ALA A 68 -2.11 4.60 -8.69
C ALA A 68 -3.44 4.91 -9.39
N LEU A 69 -3.57 4.61 -10.68
CA LEU A 69 -4.81 4.86 -11.41
C LEU A 69 -5.98 4.01 -10.89
N PRO A 70 -5.81 2.69 -10.67
CA PRO A 70 -6.88 1.89 -10.07
C PRO A 70 -7.36 2.43 -8.71
N ILE A 71 -6.44 2.85 -7.84
CA ILE A 71 -6.80 3.45 -6.56
C ILE A 71 -7.56 4.75 -6.77
N LYS A 72 -7.08 5.60 -7.66
CA LYS A 72 -7.75 6.88 -7.97
C LYS A 72 -9.18 6.65 -8.46
N GLN A 73 -9.36 5.69 -9.36
CA GLN A 73 -10.69 5.38 -9.90
C GLN A 73 -11.61 4.78 -8.85
N ALA A 74 -11.10 3.87 -8.02
CA ALA A 74 -11.91 3.24 -6.97
C ALA A 74 -12.34 4.20 -5.88
N THR A 75 -11.51 5.18 -5.55
CA THR A 75 -11.77 6.14 -4.48
C THR A 75 -12.36 7.45 -4.97
N SER A 76 -12.31 7.72 -6.28
CA SER A 76 -12.71 9.00 -6.88
C SER A 76 -11.95 10.18 -6.31
N CYS A 77 -10.75 9.95 -5.80
CA CYS A 77 -9.91 11.02 -5.24
C CYS A 77 -9.31 11.89 -6.35
N GLU A 78 -8.88 13.07 -5.99
CA GLU A 78 -8.25 13.98 -6.93
C GLU A 78 -6.85 13.48 -7.33
N ARG A 79 -6.09 12.98 -6.35
CA ARG A 79 -4.71 12.57 -6.58
C ARG A 79 -4.28 11.49 -5.58
N VAL A 80 -3.55 10.50 -6.05
CA VAL A 80 -2.86 9.54 -5.19
C VAL A 80 -1.47 10.07 -4.90
N CYS A 81 -1.13 10.21 -3.63
CA CYS A 81 0.18 10.66 -3.19
C CYS A 81 1.00 9.50 -2.68
N MET A 82 2.32 9.60 -2.84
CA MET A 82 3.26 8.57 -2.41
C MET A 82 4.12 9.09 -1.27
N ILE A 83 4.21 8.31 -0.19
CA ILE A 83 5.06 8.63 0.97
C ILE A 83 5.85 7.39 1.34
N ILE A 84 7.15 7.56 1.61
CA ILE A 84 8.01 6.50 2.12
C ILE A 84 8.73 7.05 3.35
N ALA A 85 8.32 6.63 4.55
CA ALA A 85 8.90 7.13 5.79
C ALA A 85 9.69 6.07 6.56
N GLY A 86 9.07 4.95 6.91
CA GLY A 86 9.78 3.79 7.44
C GLY A 86 9.97 3.74 8.96
N TYR A 87 9.36 4.64 9.73
CA TYR A 87 9.59 4.66 11.19
C TYR A 87 8.76 3.64 11.96
N GLU A 88 7.62 3.20 11.41
CA GLU A 88 6.67 2.37 12.17
C GLU A 88 7.02 0.88 12.13
N VAL A 89 7.42 0.38 10.96
CA VAL A 89 7.73 -1.03 10.76
C VAL A 89 9.08 -1.14 10.06
N PRO A 90 10.02 -1.97 10.58
CA PRO A 90 11.35 -2.12 9.96
C PRO A 90 11.32 -3.00 8.71
N HIS A 91 10.53 -2.61 7.75
CA HIS A 91 10.33 -3.26 6.47
C HIS A 91 9.85 -2.18 5.51
N THR A 92 10.58 -1.93 4.44
CA THR A 92 10.24 -0.89 3.47
C THR A 92 8.77 -0.97 3.08
N HIS A 93 8.07 0.16 3.15
CA HIS A 93 6.69 0.23 2.68
C HIS A 93 6.41 1.60 2.08
N VAL A 94 5.82 1.54 0.89
CA VAL A 94 5.42 2.72 0.13
C VAL A 94 3.95 2.95 0.41
N HIS A 95 3.62 4.12 0.96
CA HIS A 95 2.23 4.52 1.17
C HIS A 95 1.70 5.15 -0.11
N LEU A 96 0.58 4.63 -0.61
CA LEU A 96 -0.21 5.24 -1.67
C LEU A 96 -1.49 5.76 -1.02
N VAL A 97 -1.62 7.06 -0.92
CA VAL A 97 -2.71 7.70 -0.17
C VAL A 97 -3.63 8.45 -1.12
N PRO A 98 -4.92 8.07 -1.20
CA PRO A 98 -5.88 8.88 -1.96
C PRO A 98 -6.13 10.21 -1.26
N THR A 99 -6.01 11.31 -1.98
CA THR A 99 -6.11 12.66 -1.41
C THR A 99 -6.94 13.58 -2.27
N ASP A 100 -7.55 14.59 -1.63
CA ASP A 100 -8.24 15.68 -2.31
C ASP A 100 -7.57 17.02 -2.04
N SER A 101 -6.66 17.08 -1.06
CA SER A 101 -5.87 18.27 -0.74
C SER A 101 -4.63 17.89 0.05
N MET A 102 -3.71 18.83 0.20
CA MET A 102 -2.51 18.64 1.05
C MET A 102 -2.86 18.33 2.49
N MET A 103 -3.99 18.81 2.98
CA MET A 103 -4.41 18.56 4.37
C MET A 103 -4.69 17.09 4.64
N ASP A 104 -4.95 16.30 3.61
CA ASP A 104 -5.14 14.86 3.77
C ASP A 104 -3.85 14.12 4.08
N LEU A 105 -2.69 14.72 3.77
CA LEU A 105 -1.39 14.08 3.98
C LEU A 105 -0.91 14.26 5.42
N SER A 106 -1.57 13.57 6.34
CA SER A 106 -1.17 13.57 7.75
C SER A 106 -1.49 12.22 8.36
N PHE A 107 -0.47 11.56 8.90
CA PHE A 107 -0.67 10.29 9.60
C PHE A 107 -1.51 10.46 10.87
N SER A 108 -1.62 11.68 11.39
CA SER A 108 -2.51 11.96 12.52
C SER A 108 -3.99 11.78 12.16
N ARG A 109 -4.32 11.74 10.89
CA ARG A 109 -5.70 11.50 10.42
C ARG A 109 -6.03 10.02 10.27
N ALA A 110 -5.03 9.13 10.43
CA ALA A 110 -5.24 7.70 10.31
C ALA A 110 -6.23 7.21 11.36
N GLN A 111 -7.23 6.41 10.93
CA GLN A 111 -8.25 5.83 11.80
C GLN A 111 -8.47 4.38 11.41
N SER A 112 -8.74 3.54 12.40
CA SER A 112 -9.07 2.13 12.13
C SER A 112 -10.27 2.01 11.21
N ALA A 113 -10.16 1.15 10.20
CA ALA A 113 -11.28 0.75 9.37
C ALA A 113 -11.65 -0.70 9.69
N ASN A 114 -12.94 -1.05 9.57
CA ASN A 114 -13.37 -2.43 9.83
C ASN A 114 -13.17 -3.31 8.59
N ASP A 115 -13.23 -4.62 8.80
CA ASP A 115 -12.99 -5.60 7.72
C ASP A 115 -13.98 -5.46 6.58
N GLU A 116 -15.23 -5.10 6.86
CA GLU A 116 -16.24 -4.90 5.83
C GLU A 116 -15.88 -3.75 4.89
N GLN A 117 -15.49 -2.61 5.46
CA GLN A 117 -15.06 -1.45 4.68
C GLN A 117 -13.82 -1.75 3.87
N LEU A 118 -12.83 -2.39 4.50
CA LEU A 118 -11.56 -2.73 3.83
C LEU A 118 -11.80 -3.74 2.71
N GLY A 119 -12.58 -4.77 2.95
CA GLY A 119 -12.91 -5.77 1.94
C GLY A 119 -13.65 -5.18 0.75
N TRP A 120 -14.59 -4.28 1.00
CA TRP A 120 -15.33 -3.58 -0.05
C TRP A 120 -14.39 -2.73 -0.91
N MET A 121 -13.51 -1.98 -0.27
CA MET A 121 -12.56 -1.12 -1.00
C MET A 121 -11.53 -1.96 -1.76
N ALA A 122 -11.02 -3.03 -1.16
CA ALA A 122 -10.07 -3.92 -1.84
C ALA A 122 -10.69 -4.51 -3.11
N ASN A 123 -11.95 -4.95 -3.04
CA ASN A 123 -12.66 -5.45 -4.21
C ASN A 123 -12.81 -4.37 -5.29
N LYS A 124 -13.12 -3.16 -4.88
CA LYS A 124 -13.28 -2.03 -5.79
C LYS A 124 -11.98 -1.73 -6.55
N ILE A 125 -10.85 -1.72 -5.85
CA ILE A 125 -9.56 -1.48 -6.46
C ILE A 125 -9.18 -2.64 -7.38
N ARG A 126 -9.34 -3.89 -6.93
CA ARG A 126 -9.06 -5.06 -7.77
C ARG A 126 -9.87 -5.07 -9.06
N ASN A 127 -11.14 -4.66 -8.98
CA ASN A 127 -11.99 -4.56 -10.18
C ASN A 127 -11.44 -3.54 -11.18
N GLN A 128 -10.89 -2.43 -10.71
CA GLN A 128 -10.25 -1.44 -11.57
C GLN A 128 -8.97 -1.98 -12.21
N LEU A 129 -8.21 -2.80 -11.50
CA LEU A 129 -7.03 -3.46 -12.05
C LEU A 129 -7.39 -4.39 -13.20
N MET A 130 -8.51 -5.09 -13.11
CA MET A 130 -8.95 -6.05 -14.12
C MET A 130 -9.51 -5.38 -15.38
N THR A 131 -10.05 -4.15 -15.24
CA THR A 131 -10.65 -3.42 -16.37
C THR A 131 -9.67 -2.47 -17.05
N GLY A 132 -8.57 -2.21 -16.40
CA GLY A 132 -7.52 -1.31 -16.89
C GLY A 132 -6.42 -2.06 -17.60
#